data_1393406d3c1765033968fdddd004c0cd
#
_entry.id   1393406d3c1765033968fdddd004c0cd
#
_cell.length_a   1.000
_cell.length_b   1.000
_cell.length_c   1.000
_cell.angle_alpha   90.00
_cell.angle_beta   90.00
_cell.angle_gamma   90.00
#
_symmetry.space_group_name_H-M   'P 1'
#
loop_
_entity.id
_entity.type
_entity.pdbx_description
1 polymer ?
#
loop_
_entity_poly.entity_id
_entity_poly.type
_entity_poly.pdbx_seq_one_letter_code
_entity_poly.pdbx_strand_id
1 'polypeptide(L)'
;MANEIFDLLNDGRVGGQEVNPGDIAVLVRSNSEAREVWEYFCSRGLPAVVFSDMSLFETEESRELCWVLQGIVDAQNDRSIRRALATGLLGMSSDDFQGWKDDPAEWERWVGQFRGIRQTWREQGIYVALRKLFRETGAIERNLKRPDGERRVTNFLHLSEVLHQATANNPM
;
A
#
# COMPACT_ATOMS: atom_id res chain seq x y z
N MET A 1 -27.73 -3.82 10.71
CA MET A 1 -26.34 -4.25 10.96
C MET A 1 -25.48 -3.14 11.58
N ALA A 2 -25.10 -2.01 10.91
CA ALA A 2 -24.25 -1.02 11.59
C ALA A 2 -24.90 -0.34 12.80
N ASN A 3 -26.18 0.00 12.73
CA ASN A 3 -26.90 0.55 13.89
C ASN A 3 -26.94 -0.45 15.04
N GLU A 4 -27.14 -1.72 14.77
CA GLU A 4 -27.12 -2.78 15.80
C GLU A 4 -25.73 -2.92 16.44
N ILE A 5 -24.66 -2.75 15.65
CA ILE A 5 -23.29 -2.74 16.19
C ILE A 5 -23.06 -1.50 17.06
N PHE A 6 -23.57 -0.32 16.66
CA PHE A 6 -23.51 0.86 17.49
C PHE A 6 -24.27 0.68 18.82
N ASP A 7 -25.45 0.10 18.76
CA ASP A 7 -26.26 -0.18 19.97
C ASP A 7 -25.54 -1.18 20.88
N LEU A 8 -24.91 -2.22 20.29
CA LEU A 8 -24.11 -3.21 21.03
C LEU A 8 -22.88 -2.58 21.69
N LEU A 9 -22.20 -1.65 21.02
CA LEU A 9 -21.02 -0.98 21.58
C LEU A 9 -21.35 0.05 22.65
N ASN A 10 -22.54 0.66 22.60
CA ASN A 10 -22.96 1.66 23.59
C ASN A 10 -23.54 1.03 24.84
N ASP A 11 -24.39 0.01 24.70
CA ASP A 11 -25.20 -0.54 25.84
C ASP A 11 -25.14 -2.08 25.91
N GLY A 12 -24.44 -2.75 24.95
CA GLY A 12 -24.42 -4.21 24.86
C GLY A 12 -23.60 -4.87 25.96
N ARG A 13 -24.13 -5.97 26.51
CA ARG A 13 -23.44 -6.82 27.46
C ARG A 13 -23.57 -8.29 27.08
N VAL A 14 -22.46 -9.00 27.08
CA VAL A 14 -22.42 -10.45 26.89
C VAL A 14 -21.77 -11.08 28.12
N GLY A 15 -22.47 -12.00 28.74
CA GLY A 15 -22.03 -12.64 30.00
C GLY A 15 -21.80 -11.67 31.15
N GLY A 16 -22.45 -10.49 31.14
CA GLY A 16 -22.31 -9.46 32.17
C GLY A 16 -21.16 -8.47 31.97
N GLN A 17 -20.37 -8.65 30.92
CA GLN A 17 -19.29 -7.74 30.52
C GLN A 17 -19.74 -6.83 29.38
N GLU A 18 -19.20 -5.60 29.34
CA GLU A 18 -19.42 -4.64 28.25
C GLU A 18 -18.77 -5.16 26.96
N VAL A 19 -19.45 -4.95 25.82
CA VAL A 19 -18.97 -5.38 24.51
C VAL A 19 -17.98 -4.36 23.96
N ASN A 20 -16.78 -4.81 23.62
CA ASN A 20 -15.76 -4.00 22.96
C ASN A 20 -15.76 -4.25 21.44
N PRO A 21 -15.22 -3.33 20.63
CA PRO A 21 -15.12 -3.54 19.17
C PRO A 21 -14.43 -4.86 18.77
N GLY A 22 -13.43 -5.29 19.54
CA GLY A 22 -12.71 -6.54 19.32
C GLY A 22 -13.52 -7.82 19.59
N ASP A 23 -14.68 -7.70 20.25
CA ASP A 23 -15.56 -8.83 20.57
C ASP A 23 -16.60 -9.09 19.46
N ILE A 24 -16.64 -8.21 18.43
CA ILE A 24 -17.63 -8.28 17.35
C ILE A 24 -16.93 -8.77 16.07
N ALA A 25 -17.47 -9.83 15.47
CA ALA A 25 -17.03 -10.31 14.16
C ALA A 25 -18.20 -10.26 13.15
N VAL A 26 -17.93 -9.68 11.98
CA VAL A 26 -18.87 -9.66 10.84
C VAL A 26 -18.37 -10.65 9.79
N LEU A 27 -19.16 -11.68 9.51
CA LEU A 27 -18.85 -12.69 8.51
C LEU A 27 -19.52 -12.32 7.19
N VAL A 28 -18.74 -12.36 6.12
CA VAL A 28 -19.18 -12.07 4.75
C VAL A 28 -18.75 -13.20 3.81
N ARG A 29 -19.29 -13.24 2.60
CA ARG A 29 -19.06 -14.33 1.65
C ARG A 29 -17.84 -14.09 0.75
N SER A 30 -17.44 -12.83 0.59
CA SER A 30 -16.36 -12.46 -0.31
C SER A 30 -15.53 -11.30 0.25
N ASN A 31 -14.30 -11.18 -0.23
CA ASN A 31 -13.40 -10.08 0.12
C ASN A 31 -13.92 -8.71 -0.37
N SER A 32 -14.69 -8.67 -1.47
CA SER A 32 -15.35 -7.44 -1.93
C SER A 32 -16.41 -6.97 -0.95
N GLU A 33 -17.26 -7.88 -0.45
CA GLU A 33 -18.25 -7.56 0.60
C GLU A 33 -17.56 -7.12 1.90
N ALA A 34 -16.46 -7.79 2.29
CA ALA A 34 -15.67 -7.38 3.46
C ALA A 34 -15.17 -5.94 3.34
N ARG A 35 -14.69 -5.56 2.15
CA ARG A 35 -14.21 -4.21 1.85
C ARG A 35 -15.34 -3.18 1.93
N GLU A 36 -16.49 -3.45 1.31
CA GLU A 36 -17.65 -2.56 1.33
C GLU A 36 -18.15 -2.33 2.77
N VAL A 37 -18.22 -3.39 3.57
CA VAL A 37 -18.59 -3.31 4.98
C VAL A 37 -17.57 -2.50 5.77
N TRP A 38 -16.29 -2.71 5.54
CA TRP A 38 -15.22 -1.97 6.19
C TRP A 38 -15.25 -0.47 5.83
N GLU A 39 -15.40 -0.13 4.55
CA GLU A 39 -15.53 1.27 4.08
C GLU A 39 -16.74 1.95 4.73
N TYR A 40 -17.86 1.23 4.85
CA TYR A 40 -19.05 1.72 5.51
C TYR A 40 -18.83 1.97 7.01
N PHE A 41 -18.14 1.07 7.72
CA PHE A 41 -17.82 1.26 9.15
C PHE A 41 -16.86 2.42 9.36
N CYS A 42 -15.81 2.53 8.56
CA CYS A 42 -14.88 3.65 8.60
C CYS A 42 -15.59 5.00 8.37
N SER A 43 -16.52 5.07 7.41
CA SER A 43 -17.31 6.28 7.14
C SER A 43 -18.20 6.71 8.32
N ARG A 44 -18.49 5.79 9.24
CA ARG A 44 -19.28 6.01 10.45
C ARG A 44 -18.43 6.15 11.72
N GLY A 45 -17.09 6.14 11.59
CA GLY A 45 -16.17 6.23 12.72
C GLY A 45 -16.09 4.97 13.58
N LEU A 46 -16.58 3.81 13.08
CA LEU A 46 -16.43 2.54 13.76
C LEU A 46 -15.04 1.95 13.45
N PRO A 47 -14.23 1.62 14.48
CA PRO A 47 -12.96 0.93 14.26
C PRO A 47 -13.24 -0.49 13.75
N ALA A 48 -12.72 -0.83 12.59
CA ALA A 48 -12.89 -2.16 12.00
C ALA A 48 -11.61 -2.61 11.30
N VAL A 49 -11.34 -3.91 11.35
CA VAL A 49 -10.21 -4.56 10.67
C VAL A 49 -10.76 -5.68 9.78
N VAL A 50 -10.29 -5.74 8.54
CA VAL A 50 -10.63 -6.86 7.64
C VAL A 50 -9.63 -7.98 7.86
N PHE A 51 -10.12 -9.14 8.34
CA PHE A 51 -9.39 -10.39 8.31
C PHE A 51 -9.65 -11.09 6.97
N SER A 52 -8.62 -11.30 6.21
CA SER A 52 -8.70 -11.97 4.91
C SER A 52 -7.57 -12.99 4.81
N ASP A 53 -7.91 -14.22 4.40
CA ASP A 53 -6.95 -15.26 4.03
C ASP A 53 -6.28 -14.99 2.67
N MET A 54 -6.46 -13.79 2.10
CA MET A 54 -5.78 -13.42 0.85
C MET A 54 -4.26 -13.50 1.05
N SER A 55 -3.62 -14.22 0.15
CA SER A 55 -2.17 -14.19 0.03
C SER A 55 -1.70 -12.74 -0.12
N LEU A 56 -0.61 -12.39 0.56
CA LEU A 56 0.04 -11.08 0.43
C LEU A 56 0.28 -10.69 -1.04
N PHE A 57 0.50 -11.69 -1.91
CA PHE A 57 0.74 -11.52 -3.34
C PHE A 57 -0.53 -11.22 -4.16
N GLU A 58 -1.72 -11.43 -3.61
CA GLU A 58 -3.01 -11.14 -4.27
C GLU A 58 -3.53 -9.74 -3.93
N THR A 59 -2.83 -9.02 -3.05
CA THR A 59 -3.21 -7.68 -2.63
C THR A 59 -2.99 -6.62 -3.73
N GLU A 60 -3.66 -5.49 -3.61
CA GLU A 60 -3.43 -4.33 -4.46
C GLU A 60 -2.00 -3.81 -4.31
N GLU A 61 -1.49 -3.81 -3.08
CA GLU A 61 -0.13 -3.38 -2.74
C GLU A 61 0.93 -4.21 -3.49
N SER A 62 0.71 -5.50 -3.62
CA SER A 62 1.58 -6.40 -4.39
C SER A 62 1.63 -6.01 -5.87
N ARG A 63 0.48 -5.72 -6.48
CA ARG A 63 0.41 -5.28 -7.88
C ARG A 63 1.06 -3.92 -8.08
N GLU A 64 0.81 -2.98 -7.19
CA GLU A 64 1.43 -1.66 -7.23
C GLU A 64 2.96 -1.75 -7.08
N LEU A 65 3.44 -2.52 -6.11
CA LEU A 65 4.87 -2.74 -5.93
C LEU A 65 5.50 -3.41 -7.15
N CYS A 66 4.81 -4.37 -7.78
CA CYS A 66 5.28 -5.00 -9.03
C CYS A 66 5.47 -3.96 -10.14
N TRP A 67 4.54 -3.02 -10.33
CA TRP A 67 4.67 -1.95 -11.32
C TRP A 67 5.81 -0.98 -10.98
N VAL A 68 6.02 -0.70 -9.71
CA VAL A 68 7.15 0.13 -9.25
C VAL A 68 8.48 -0.57 -9.53
N LEU A 69 8.59 -1.86 -9.23
CA LEU A 69 9.78 -2.66 -9.52
C LEU A 69 10.07 -2.74 -11.03
N GLN A 70 9.04 -2.90 -11.86
CA GLN A 70 9.17 -2.83 -13.31
C GLN A 70 9.72 -1.47 -13.77
N GLY A 71 9.22 -0.38 -13.21
CA GLY A 71 9.74 0.97 -13.49
C GLY A 71 11.22 1.13 -13.10
N ILE A 72 11.62 0.54 -11.97
CA ILE A 72 13.03 0.57 -11.52
C ILE A 72 13.93 -0.26 -12.47
N VAL A 73 13.50 -1.46 -12.84
CA VAL A 73 14.25 -2.35 -13.75
C VAL A 73 14.38 -1.72 -15.13
N ASP A 74 13.30 -1.15 -15.63
CA ASP A 74 13.22 -0.55 -16.97
C ASP A 74 13.27 1.00 -16.89
N ALA A 75 14.22 1.53 -16.13
CA ALA A 75 14.38 2.96 -15.86
C ALA A 75 14.85 3.79 -17.09
N GLN A 76 14.83 3.21 -18.29
CA GLN A 76 15.04 3.88 -19.58
C GLN A 76 13.73 4.06 -20.35
N ASN A 77 12.65 3.43 -19.90
CA ASN A 77 11.36 3.45 -20.54
C ASN A 77 10.39 4.37 -19.78
N ASP A 78 10.11 5.51 -20.35
CA ASP A 78 9.22 6.51 -19.76
C ASP A 78 7.84 5.96 -19.40
N ARG A 79 7.30 5.02 -20.19
CA ARG A 79 6.00 4.40 -19.91
C ARG A 79 6.05 3.59 -18.62
N SER A 80 7.11 2.84 -18.38
CA SER A 80 7.29 2.03 -17.17
C SER A 80 7.40 2.92 -15.93
N ILE A 81 8.16 4.02 -16.03
CA ILE A 81 8.30 4.99 -14.93
C ILE A 81 6.95 5.68 -14.67
N ARG A 82 6.24 6.15 -15.71
CA ARG A 82 4.93 6.80 -15.54
C ARG A 82 3.91 5.87 -14.89
N ARG A 83 3.89 4.59 -15.29
CA ARG A 83 3.03 3.58 -14.67
C ARG A 83 3.35 3.42 -13.19
N ALA A 84 4.63 3.33 -12.83
CA ALA A 84 5.06 3.23 -11.45
C ALA A 84 4.62 4.45 -10.62
N LEU A 85 4.83 5.65 -11.15
CA LEU A 85 4.47 6.91 -10.48
C LEU A 85 2.96 7.07 -10.30
N ALA A 86 2.14 6.55 -11.22
CA ALA A 86 0.68 6.58 -11.14
C ALA A 86 0.08 5.55 -10.15
N THR A 87 0.91 4.69 -9.53
CA THR A 87 0.42 3.75 -8.50
C THR A 87 -0.02 4.48 -7.24
N GLY A 88 -0.92 3.87 -6.47
CA GLY A 88 -1.30 4.39 -5.15
C GLY A 88 -0.12 4.47 -4.17
N LEU A 89 0.91 3.64 -4.35
CA LEU A 89 2.16 3.70 -3.59
C LEU A 89 2.90 5.03 -3.79
N LEU A 90 3.10 5.46 -5.04
CA LEU A 90 3.80 6.71 -5.37
C LEU A 90 2.86 7.91 -5.54
N GLY A 91 1.59 7.69 -5.86
CA GLY A 91 0.49 8.62 -5.72
C GLY A 91 0.53 9.86 -6.62
N MET A 92 1.20 9.78 -7.78
CA MET A 92 1.21 10.90 -8.72
C MET A 92 -0.11 10.98 -9.48
N SER A 93 -0.69 12.17 -9.54
CA SER A 93 -1.95 12.46 -10.19
C SER A 93 -1.80 12.78 -11.67
N SER A 94 -2.91 12.85 -12.39
CA SER A 94 -2.92 13.31 -13.79
C SER A 94 -2.42 14.75 -13.92
N ASP A 95 -2.67 15.59 -12.93
CA ASP A 95 -2.24 16.99 -12.93
C ASP A 95 -0.73 17.11 -12.77
N ASP A 96 -0.11 16.25 -11.95
CA ASP A 96 1.35 16.16 -11.85
C ASP A 96 1.97 15.83 -13.21
N PHE A 97 1.41 14.84 -13.92
CA PHE A 97 1.90 14.49 -15.26
C PHE A 97 1.69 15.58 -16.31
N GLN A 98 0.66 16.40 -16.16
CA GLN A 98 0.46 17.55 -17.02
C GLN A 98 1.49 18.64 -16.73
N GLY A 99 1.73 18.96 -15.47
CA GLY A 99 2.73 19.94 -15.07
C GLY A 99 4.14 19.62 -15.59
N TRP A 100 4.49 18.34 -15.69
CA TRP A 100 5.80 17.93 -16.22
C TRP A 100 5.97 18.10 -17.75
N LYS A 101 4.89 18.36 -18.49
CA LYS A 101 5.01 18.77 -19.89
C LYS A 101 5.51 20.21 -19.99
N ASP A 102 5.17 21.03 -19.00
CA ASP A 102 5.55 22.42 -18.94
C ASP A 102 6.89 22.62 -18.21
N ASP A 103 7.27 21.66 -17.35
CA ASP A 103 8.56 21.60 -16.66
C ASP A 103 9.28 20.24 -16.90
N PRO A 104 10.02 20.11 -18.00
CA PRO A 104 10.78 18.91 -18.30
C PRO A 104 11.83 18.54 -17.24
N ALA A 105 12.33 19.50 -16.46
CA ALA A 105 13.34 19.25 -15.44
C ALA A 105 12.81 18.38 -14.30
N GLU A 106 11.52 18.53 -13.98
CA GLU A 106 10.84 17.70 -12.98
C GLU A 106 10.75 16.23 -13.45
N TRP A 107 10.44 16.00 -14.72
CA TRP A 107 10.45 14.66 -15.31
C TRP A 107 11.86 14.05 -15.29
N GLU A 108 12.89 14.79 -15.68
CA GLU A 108 14.28 14.36 -15.65
C GLU A 108 14.73 13.97 -14.24
N ARG A 109 14.25 14.68 -13.22
CA ARG A 109 14.50 14.37 -11.80
C ARG A 109 13.95 12.99 -11.44
N TRP A 110 12.71 12.68 -11.83
CA TRP A 110 12.10 11.37 -11.59
C TRP A 110 12.87 10.25 -12.31
N VAL A 111 13.20 10.44 -13.57
CA VAL A 111 14.01 9.47 -14.34
C VAL A 111 15.36 9.23 -13.66
N GLY A 112 16.03 10.29 -13.24
CA GLY A 112 17.29 10.21 -12.49
C GLY A 112 17.15 9.45 -11.16
N GLN A 113 16.07 9.67 -10.44
CA GLN A 113 15.76 8.97 -9.20
C GLN A 113 15.56 7.47 -9.41
N PHE A 114 14.77 7.06 -10.42
CA PHE A 114 14.57 5.65 -10.74
C PHE A 114 15.89 4.97 -11.16
N ARG A 115 16.74 5.66 -11.93
CA ARG A 115 18.09 5.17 -12.28
C ARG A 115 18.97 5.00 -11.05
N GLY A 116 18.95 5.95 -10.14
CA GLY A 116 19.70 5.89 -8.88
C GLY A 116 19.23 4.77 -7.95
N ILE A 117 17.92 4.49 -7.90
CA ILE A 117 17.36 3.36 -7.15
C ILE A 117 17.76 2.03 -7.81
N ARG A 118 17.71 1.94 -9.15
CA ARG A 118 18.20 0.77 -9.88
C ARG A 118 19.67 0.46 -9.60
N GLN A 119 20.51 1.48 -9.54
CA GLN A 119 21.92 1.32 -9.20
C GLN A 119 22.09 0.79 -7.77
N THR A 120 21.35 1.35 -6.80
CA THR A 120 21.33 0.86 -5.43
C THR A 120 20.87 -0.60 -5.36
N TRP A 121 19.85 -0.99 -6.14
CA TRP A 121 19.41 -2.38 -6.21
C TRP A 121 20.53 -3.33 -6.65
N ARG A 122 21.26 -2.97 -7.70
CA ARG A 122 22.38 -3.78 -8.22
C ARG A 122 23.53 -3.91 -7.24
N GLU A 123 23.83 -2.86 -6.50
CA GLU A 123 25.00 -2.80 -5.60
C GLU A 123 24.71 -3.33 -4.20
N GLN A 124 23.51 -3.09 -3.68
CA GLN A 124 23.17 -3.28 -2.27
C GLN A 124 21.94 -4.17 -2.04
N GLY A 125 21.31 -4.63 -3.12
CA GLY A 125 20.12 -5.49 -3.07
C GLY A 125 18.79 -4.74 -3.02
N ILE A 126 17.72 -5.53 -3.24
CA ILE A 126 16.35 -5.03 -3.40
C ILE A 126 15.83 -4.29 -2.14
N TYR A 127 16.16 -4.81 -0.97
CA TYR A 127 15.66 -4.25 0.30
C TYR A 127 16.16 -2.81 0.52
N VAL A 128 17.47 -2.59 0.29
CA VAL A 128 18.08 -1.26 0.42
C VAL A 128 17.50 -0.31 -0.63
N ALA A 129 17.29 -0.79 -1.85
CA ALA A 129 16.69 -0.01 -2.93
C ALA A 129 15.25 0.41 -2.61
N LEU A 130 14.41 -0.48 -2.07
CA LEU A 130 13.04 -0.16 -1.67
C LEU A 130 13.01 0.82 -0.48
N ARG A 131 13.86 0.66 0.51
CA ARG A 131 13.98 1.62 1.61
C ARG A 131 14.39 3.01 1.11
N LYS A 132 15.30 3.06 0.16
CA LYS A 132 15.70 4.31 -0.50
C LYS A 132 14.51 4.94 -1.25
N LEU A 133 13.79 4.14 -2.05
CA LEU A 133 12.59 4.59 -2.76
C LEU A 133 11.59 5.21 -1.78
N PHE A 134 11.21 4.49 -0.73
CA PHE A 134 10.21 4.96 0.23
C PHE A 134 10.60 6.28 0.89
N ARG A 135 11.88 6.40 1.29
CA ARG A 135 12.40 7.62 1.91
C ARG A 135 12.42 8.80 0.93
N GLU A 136 12.94 8.60 -0.28
CA GLU A 136 13.12 9.68 -1.25
C GLU A 136 11.81 10.16 -1.86
N THR A 137 10.79 9.30 -1.92
CA THR A 137 9.48 9.65 -2.47
C THR A 137 8.46 10.06 -1.40
N GLY A 138 8.74 9.87 -0.11
CA GLY A 138 7.77 10.07 0.96
C GLY A 138 6.56 9.13 0.86
N ALA A 139 6.74 7.96 0.24
CA ALA A 139 5.65 7.03 -0.06
C ALA A 139 4.97 6.51 1.20
N ILE A 140 5.74 6.21 2.25
CA ILE A 140 5.20 5.71 3.52
C ILE A 140 4.32 6.75 4.19
N GLU A 141 4.83 7.98 4.35
CA GLU A 141 4.10 9.09 5.00
C GLU A 141 2.84 9.45 4.24
N ARG A 142 2.88 9.39 2.90
CA ARG A 142 1.71 9.63 2.05
C ARG A 142 0.65 8.56 2.22
N ASN A 143 1.06 7.29 2.23
CA ASN A 143 0.13 6.18 2.40
C ASN A 143 -0.49 6.16 3.79
N LEU A 144 0.24 6.47 4.86
CA LEU A 144 -0.28 6.54 6.23
C LEU A 144 -1.43 7.54 6.40
N LYS A 145 -1.52 8.56 5.54
CA LYS A 145 -2.63 9.54 5.58
C LYS A 145 -3.95 8.99 5.02
N ARG A 146 -3.94 7.82 4.41
CA ARG A 146 -5.16 7.18 3.86
C ARG A 146 -5.93 6.47 4.97
N PRO A 147 -7.25 6.28 4.83
CA PRO A 147 -8.05 5.55 5.81
C PRO A 147 -7.55 4.12 6.08
N ASP A 148 -6.98 3.46 5.06
CA ASP A 148 -6.40 2.11 5.11
C ASP A 148 -4.87 2.11 5.22
N GLY A 149 -4.28 3.25 5.59
CA GLY A 149 -2.85 3.52 5.48
C GLY A 149 -1.96 2.57 6.27
N GLU A 150 -2.32 2.25 7.50
CA GLU A 150 -1.54 1.32 8.34
C GLU A 150 -1.45 -0.07 7.70
N ARG A 151 -2.57 -0.60 7.21
CA ARG A 151 -2.61 -1.89 6.52
C ARG A 151 -1.76 -1.87 5.25
N ARG A 152 -1.90 -0.82 4.43
CA ARG A 152 -1.13 -0.66 3.18
C ARG A 152 0.37 -0.62 3.45
N VAL A 153 0.79 0.20 4.39
CA VAL A 153 2.21 0.33 4.76
C VAL A 153 2.75 -1.00 5.29
N THR A 154 2.00 -1.68 6.16
CA THR A 154 2.38 -3.01 6.66
C THR A 154 2.58 -4.00 5.51
N ASN A 155 1.67 -4.03 4.52
CA ASN A 155 1.80 -4.90 3.35
C ASN A 155 3.03 -4.55 2.50
N PHE A 156 3.33 -3.28 2.25
CA PHE A 156 4.53 -2.87 1.50
C PHE A 156 5.82 -3.25 2.22
N LEU A 157 5.89 -3.08 3.53
CA LEU A 157 7.05 -3.46 4.32
C LEU A 157 7.24 -4.99 4.32
N HIS A 158 6.15 -5.74 4.53
CA HIS A 158 6.18 -7.21 4.49
C HIS A 158 6.57 -7.74 3.10
N LEU A 159 6.01 -7.18 2.02
CA LEU A 159 6.45 -7.52 0.66
C LEU A 159 7.94 -7.26 0.44
N SER A 160 8.47 -6.16 0.99
CA SER A 160 9.89 -5.83 0.90
C SER A 160 10.77 -6.87 1.62
N GLU A 161 10.33 -7.37 2.77
CA GLU A 161 11.01 -8.42 3.53
C GLU A 161 10.98 -9.77 2.80
N VAL A 162 9.83 -10.16 2.26
CA VAL A 162 9.68 -11.40 1.49
C VAL A 162 10.55 -11.38 0.24
N LEU A 163 10.61 -10.25 -0.48
CA LEU A 163 11.50 -10.07 -1.62
C LEU A 163 12.98 -10.16 -1.21
N HIS A 164 13.33 -9.60 -0.07
CA HIS A 164 14.69 -9.69 0.47
C HIS A 164 15.08 -11.16 0.77
N GLN A 165 14.22 -11.89 1.45
CA GLN A 165 14.44 -13.30 1.76
C GLN A 165 14.55 -14.16 0.50
N ALA A 166 13.69 -13.91 -0.51
CA ALA A 166 13.72 -14.64 -1.77
C ALA A 166 15.03 -14.42 -2.54
N THR A 167 15.55 -13.18 -2.53
CA THR A 167 16.83 -12.87 -3.20
C THR A 167 18.05 -13.35 -2.42
N ALA A 168 17.98 -13.40 -1.09
CA ALA A 168 19.06 -13.96 -0.27
C ALA A 168 19.21 -15.48 -0.46
N ASN A 169 18.09 -16.17 -0.69
CA ASN A 169 18.06 -17.62 -0.91
C ASN A 169 18.38 -18.02 -2.36
N ASN A 170 18.40 -17.08 -3.30
CA ASN A 170 18.68 -17.34 -4.72
C ASN A 170 19.55 -16.21 -5.28
N PRO A 171 20.85 -16.13 -4.91
CA PRO A 171 21.77 -15.14 -5.45
C PRO A 171 21.91 -15.35 -6.95
N MET A 172 21.56 -14.32 -7.72
CA MET A 172 21.77 -14.27 -9.19
C MET A 172 23.27 -14.14 -9.51
#